data_658a1a8e80adbe91b414d44809ded638
#
_entry.id   658a1a8e80adbe91b414d44809ded638
#
_cell.length_a   1.000
_cell.length_b   1.000
_cell.length_c   1.000
_cell.angle_alpha   90.00
_cell.angle_beta   90.00
_cell.angle_gamma   90.00
#
_symmetry.space_group_name_H-M   'P 1'
#
loop_
_entity.id
_entity.type
_entity.pdbx_description
1 polymer ?
#
loop_
_entity_poly.entity_id
_entity_poly.type
_entity_poly.pdbx_seq_one_letter_code
_entity_poly.pdbx_strand_id
1 'polypeptide(L)'
;MKDGKLTEIKNKPEILSIVINGDDDSVALKWCPAVGADKYVIQRKTPDEEKFKKVGATKASVTEFTDKTVPGEGEYSYRIVARKTVKDEEPKTKKSQAETVTIVHLPSVSFEKVETDKTGKVTLSWKKAPDVDGYVIYRRYSFMTKPIDLAVVEEDVCRFVDDSTVKGQHYYYSIRSFLQSENGKNYSAHGDETSVVLLDTPFLLSTKRLHRKRVRFSFRLSSGADGYAAFKSDSEDGDYTEAVRTEGKFVFECTDCAEKGVKGAYYRFACYKTVGEQTVFGEKTKPVFIKYKV
;
A
#
# COMPACT_ATOMS: atom_id res chain seq x y z
N MET A 1 -46.84 -20.03 22.61
CA MET A 1 -46.40 -18.86 21.81
C MET A 1 -45.70 -19.38 20.57
N LYS A 2 -46.27 -19.19 19.37
CA LYS A 2 -45.62 -19.61 18.12
C LYS A 2 -44.37 -18.71 17.94
N ASP A 3 -43.20 -19.34 17.80
CA ASP A 3 -41.96 -18.68 17.48
C ASP A 3 -42.18 -17.70 16.32
N GLY A 4 -41.90 -16.42 16.54
CA GLY A 4 -42.14 -15.34 15.58
C GLY A 4 -41.19 -15.34 14.37
N LYS A 5 -40.91 -16.55 13.83
CA LYS A 5 -40.11 -16.76 12.65
C LYS A 5 -40.89 -16.33 11.43
N LEU A 6 -40.43 -15.26 10.75
CA LEU A 6 -41.06 -14.78 9.53
C LEU A 6 -41.15 -15.93 8.50
N THR A 7 -42.35 -16.18 7.99
CA THR A 7 -42.61 -17.19 6.95
C THR A 7 -42.46 -16.63 5.53
N GLU A 8 -42.21 -15.32 5.41
CA GLU A 8 -42.12 -14.59 4.14
C GLU A 8 -40.90 -13.68 4.07
N ILE A 9 -40.47 -13.39 2.85
CA ILE A 9 -39.50 -12.33 2.57
C ILE A 9 -40.28 -11.01 2.37
N LYS A 10 -40.03 -9.98 3.17
CA LYS A 10 -40.79 -8.74 3.14
C LYS A 10 -40.41 -7.80 2.00
N ASN A 11 -39.11 -7.66 1.71
CA ASN A 11 -38.59 -6.77 0.66
C ASN A 11 -37.70 -7.51 -0.32
N LYS A 12 -37.45 -6.89 -1.48
CA LYS A 12 -36.44 -7.38 -2.44
C LYS A 12 -35.05 -6.95 -1.95
N PRO A 13 -33.99 -7.77 -2.21
CA PRO A 13 -32.64 -7.24 -2.10
C PRO A 13 -32.42 -6.18 -3.19
N GLU A 14 -31.53 -5.24 -2.94
CA GLU A 14 -31.12 -4.19 -3.86
C GLU A 14 -29.61 -4.17 -3.94
N ILE A 15 -29.03 -4.17 -5.14
CA ILE A 15 -27.59 -4.07 -5.33
C ILE A 15 -27.18 -2.62 -5.07
N LEU A 16 -26.25 -2.41 -4.14
CA LEU A 16 -25.74 -1.11 -3.72
C LEU A 16 -24.45 -0.72 -4.46
N SER A 17 -23.62 -1.71 -4.77
CA SER A 17 -22.39 -1.47 -5.49
C SER A 17 -21.89 -2.73 -6.17
N ILE A 18 -21.23 -2.53 -7.30
CA ILE A 18 -20.47 -3.53 -8.03
C ILE A 18 -19.09 -2.94 -8.28
N VAL A 19 -18.05 -3.69 -7.88
CA VAL A 19 -16.66 -3.27 -8.04
C VAL A 19 -15.90 -4.34 -8.81
N ILE A 20 -15.24 -3.94 -9.87
CA ILE A 20 -14.39 -4.81 -10.70
C ILE A 20 -12.95 -4.61 -10.26
N ASN A 21 -12.27 -5.70 -9.96
CA ASN A 21 -10.87 -5.71 -9.54
C ASN A 21 -9.98 -6.22 -10.69
N GLY A 22 -9.17 -5.35 -11.25
CA GLY A 22 -8.30 -5.68 -12.39
C GLY A 22 -7.10 -6.58 -12.05
N ASP A 23 -6.84 -6.90 -10.76
CA ASP A 23 -5.76 -7.83 -10.42
C ASP A 23 -6.13 -9.29 -10.78
N ASP A 24 -7.42 -9.62 -10.71
CA ASP A 24 -7.92 -10.99 -10.88
C ASP A 24 -9.28 -11.04 -11.62
N ASP A 25 -9.70 -9.92 -12.24
CA ASP A 25 -10.99 -9.74 -12.93
C ASP A 25 -12.20 -10.11 -12.07
N SER A 26 -12.05 -10.14 -10.77
CA SER A 26 -13.15 -10.48 -9.87
C SER A 26 -14.15 -9.35 -9.75
N VAL A 27 -15.43 -9.72 -9.57
CA VAL A 27 -16.53 -8.79 -9.38
C VAL A 27 -17.07 -8.89 -7.96
N ALA A 28 -16.88 -7.83 -7.18
CA ALA A 28 -17.39 -7.71 -5.82
C ALA A 28 -18.74 -7.01 -5.81
N LEU A 29 -19.75 -7.65 -5.20
CA LEU A 29 -21.12 -7.16 -5.09
C LEU A 29 -21.45 -6.91 -3.62
N LYS A 30 -22.18 -5.81 -3.35
CA LYS A 30 -22.83 -5.55 -2.06
C LYS A 30 -24.30 -5.21 -2.30
N TRP A 31 -25.17 -5.64 -1.36
CA TRP A 31 -26.61 -5.42 -1.46
C TRP A 31 -27.26 -5.14 -0.13
N CYS A 32 -28.47 -4.50 -0.18
CA CYS A 32 -29.33 -4.35 0.98
C CYS A 32 -29.93 -5.68 1.40
N PRO A 33 -30.02 -5.99 2.71
CA PRO A 33 -30.62 -7.22 3.18
C PRO A 33 -32.12 -7.30 2.91
N ALA A 34 -32.60 -8.49 2.55
CA ALA A 34 -34.01 -8.80 2.45
C ALA A 34 -34.51 -9.40 3.76
N VAL A 35 -35.43 -8.72 4.43
CA VAL A 35 -35.98 -9.13 5.73
C VAL A 35 -36.75 -10.45 5.57
N GLY A 36 -36.40 -11.43 6.39
CA GLY A 36 -37.01 -12.77 6.35
C GLY A 36 -36.29 -13.77 5.45
N ALA A 37 -35.25 -13.37 4.71
CA ALA A 37 -34.45 -14.31 3.94
C ALA A 37 -33.60 -15.24 4.85
N ASP A 38 -33.33 -16.45 4.41
CA ASP A 38 -32.40 -17.40 5.06
C ASP A 38 -31.04 -17.41 4.35
N LYS A 39 -31.05 -17.10 3.05
CA LYS A 39 -29.85 -17.06 2.21
C LYS A 39 -30.06 -16.21 0.97
N TYR A 40 -28.93 -15.83 0.36
CA TYR A 40 -28.90 -15.22 -0.97
C TYR A 40 -28.26 -16.17 -1.97
N VAL A 41 -28.73 -16.15 -3.21
CA VAL A 41 -28.13 -16.78 -4.37
C VAL A 41 -27.76 -15.69 -5.35
N ILE A 42 -26.49 -15.61 -5.68
CA ILE A 42 -25.93 -14.67 -6.65
C ILE A 42 -25.98 -15.33 -8.01
N GLN A 43 -26.50 -14.61 -8.98
CA GLN A 43 -26.68 -15.11 -10.34
C GLN A 43 -26.09 -14.10 -11.34
N ARG A 44 -25.44 -14.63 -12.36
CA ARG A 44 -24.84 -13.89 -13.48
C ARG A 44 -25.35 -14.41 -14.82
N LYS A 45 -25.38 -13.57 -15.84
CA LYS A 45 -25.49 -13.94 -17.24
C LYS A 45 -24.69 -13.00 -18.14
N THR A 46 -24.24 -13.50 -19.29
CA THR A 46 -23.74 -12.69 -20.41
C THR A 46 -24.89 -12.24 -21.32
N PRO A 47 -24.69 -11.29 -22.26
CA PRO A 47 -25.72 -10.88 -23.23
C PRO A 47 -26.28 -12.06 -24.05
N ASP A 48 -25.41 -13.02 -24.42
CA ASP A 48 -25.77 -14.19 -25.24
C ASP A 48 -26.51 -15.30 -24.46
N GLU A 49 -26.61 -15.18 -23.15
CA GLU A 49 -27.29 -16.16 -22.30
C GLU A 49 -28.75 -15.77 -22.09
N GLU A 50 -29.67 -16.69 -22.34
CA GLU A 50 -31.10 -16.48 -22.03
C GLU A 50 -31.39 -16.47 -20.54
N LYS A 51 -30.64 -17.24 -19.75
CA LYS A 51 -30.94 -17.51 -18.34
C LYS A 51 -29.77 -17.15 -17.42
N PHE A 52 -30.10 -16.56 -16.31
CA PHE A 52 -29.14 -16.35 -15.24
C PHE A 52 -28.66 -17.66 -14.63
N LYS A 53 -27.36 -17.82 -14.52
CA LYS A 53 -26.69 -18.96 -13.88
C LYS A 53 -26.27 -18.60 -12.45
N LYS A 54 -26.33 -19.54 -11.53
CA LYS A 54 -25.82 -19.36 -10.18
C LYS A 54 -24.30 -19.34 -10.20
N VAL A 55 -23.69 -18.27 -9.61
CA VAL A 55 -22.24 -18.14 -9.41
C VAL A 55 -21.86 -18.26 -7.94
N GLY A 56 -22.80 -18.04 -7.00
CA GLY A 56 -22.52 -18.17 -5.58
C GLY A 56 -23.76 -18.18 -4.70
N ALA A 57 -23.54 -18.34 -3.41
CA ALA A 57 -24.57 -18.17 -2.39
C ALA A 57 -23.96 -17.78 -1.05
N THR A 58 -24.70 -17.00 -0.26
CA THR A 58 -24.32 -16.58 1.09
C THR A 58 -25.46 -16.84 2.08
N LYS A 59 -25.12 -16.86 3.39
CA LYS A 59 -26.13 -16.83 4.46
C LYS A 59 -26.79 -15.44 4.50
N ALA A 60 -27.98 -15.34 5.10
CA ALA A 60 -28.72 -14.08 5.19
C ALA A 60 -27.97 -12.95 5.92
N SER A 61 -27.04 -13.30 6.81
CA SER A 61 -26.19 -12.33 7.54
C SER A 61 -25.04 -11.75 6.71
N VAL A 62 -24.80 -12.27 5.50
CA VAL A 62 -23.71 -11.85 4.61
C VAL A 62 -24.34 -11.22 3.37
N THR A 63 -24.14 -9.93 3.20
CA THR A 63 -24.70 -9.11 2.12
C THR A 63 -23.63 -8.62 1.13
N GLU A 64 -22.56 -9.40 1.01
CA GLU A 64 -21.50 -9.19 0.03
C GLU A 64 -21.03 -10.52 -0.54
N PHE A 65 -20.52 -10.48 -1.77
CA PHE A 65 -19.97 -11.66 -2.46
C PHE A 65 -18.98 -11.21 -3.53
N THR A 66 -17.90 -11.95 -3.70
CA THR A 66 -16.95 -11.75 -4.80
C THR A 66 -17.03 -12.92 -5.77
N ASP A 67 -17.41 -12.63 -7.00
CA ASP A 67 -17.38 -13.59 -8.11
C ASP A 67 -15.98 -13.62 -8.72
N LYS A 68 -15.24 -14.70 -8.48
CA LYS A 68 -13.91 -14.99 -9.04
C LYS A 68 -13.96 -15.90 -10.26
N THR A 69 -15.15 -16.14 -10.79
CA THR A 69 -15.37 -17.07 -11.92
C THR A 69 -15.72 -16.35 -13.20
N VAL A 70 -15.46 -15.04 -13.26
CA VAL A 70 -15.69 -14.24 -14.45
C VAL A 70 -14.69 -14.66 -15.53
N PRO A 71 -15.13 -14.91 -16.79
CA PRO A 71 -14.23 -15.41 -17.83
C PRO A 71 -13.24 -14.39 -18.41
N GLY A 72 -13.35 -13.10 -18.06
CA GLY A 72 -12.52 -12.01 -18.55
C GLY A 72 -13.33 -10.78 -18.97
N GLU A 73 -12.82 -10.01 -19.92
CA GLU A 73 -13.51 -8.82 -20.44
C GLU A 73 -14.89 -9.14 -21.03
N GLY A 74 -15.79 -8.19 -20.92
CA GLY A 74 -17.14 -8.30 -21.47
C GLY A 74 -18.22 -7.72 -20.58
N GLU A 75 -19.46 -7.80 -21.07
CA GLU A 75 -20.64 -7.36 -20.36
C GLU A 75 -21.28 -8.49 -19.56
N TYR A 76 -21.60 -8.21 -18.30
CA TYR A 76 -22.20 -9.17 -17.38
C TYR A 76 -23.36 -8.53 -16.61
N SER A 77 -24.49 -9.25 -16.57
CA SER A 77 -25.63 -8.85 -15.72
C SER A 77 -25.65 -9.68 -14.46
N TYR A 78 -25.77 -9.03 -13.30
CA TYR A 78 -25.88 -9.68 -12.00
C TYR A 78 -27.24 -9.43 -11.37
N ARG A 79 -27.72 -10.40 -10.61
CA ARG A 79 -28.87 -10.23 -9.70
C ARG A 79 -28.71 -11.05 -8.44
N ILE A 80 -29.33 -10.59 -7.37
CA ILE A 80 -29.38 -11.23 -6.07
C ILE A 80 -30.77 -11.88 -5.88
N VAL A 81 -30.81 -13.14 -5.52
CA VAL A 81 -32.06 -13.85 -5.24
C VAL A 81 -32.10 -14.21 -3.74
N ALA A 82 -32.92 -13.47 -2.98
CA ALA A 82 -33.24 -13.83 -1.62
C ALA A 82 -34.12 -15.09 -1.58
N ARG A 83 -33.80 -16.04 -0.73
CA ARG A 83 -34.55 -17.30 -0.54
C ARG A 83 -34.93 -17.50 0.91
N LYS A 84 -36.15 -17.98 1.12
CA LYS A 84 -36.70 -18.47 2.39
C LYS A 84 -37.09 -19.92 2.25
N THR A 85 -36.53 -20.77 3.07
CA THR A 85 -36.94 -22.18 3.16
C THR A 85 -38.16 -22.29 4.07
N VAL A 86 -39.24 -22.88 3.57
CA VAL A 86 -40.44 -23.18 4.33
C VAL A 86 -40.55 -24.71 4.36
N LYS A 87 -40.84 -25.26 5.55
CA LYS A 87 -40.96 -26.72 5.70
C LYS A 87 -42.13 -27.22 4.84
N ASP A 88 -41.90 -28.28 4.09
CA ASP A 88 -42.88 -28.96 3.24
C ASP A 88 -43.49 -28.07 2.12
N GLU A 89 -42.84 -26.93 1.76
CA GLU A 89 -43.25 -26.04 0.67
C GLU A 89 -42.05 -25.73 -0.24
N GLU A 90 -42.35 -25.28 -1.48
CA GLU A 90 -41.35 -24.69 -2.36
C GLU A 90 -40.73 -23.42 -1.74
N PRO A 91 -39.41 -23.21 -1.88
CA PRO A 91 -38.76 -22.05 -1.29
C PRO A 91 -39.32 -20.74 -1.85
N LYS A 92 -39.75 -19.84 -0.96
CA LYS A 92 -40.16 -18.48 -1.35
C LYS A 92 -38.95 -17.68 -1.77
N THR A 93 -39.09 -16.91 -2.86
CA THR A 93 -37.99 -16.12 -3.43
C THR A 93 -38.41 -14.69 -3.75
N LYS A 94 -37.47 -13.72 -3.53
CA LYS A 94 -37.54 -12.38 -4.11
C LYS A 94 -36.22 -12.05 -4.79
N LYS A 95 -36.29 -11.44 -5.97
CA LYS A 95 -35.12 -11.11 -6.81
C LYS A 95 -34.88 -9.61 -6.81
N SER A 96 -33.61 -9.19 -6.80
CA SER A 96 -33.24 -7.80 -7.12
C SER A 96 -33.57 -7.46 -8.58
N GLN A 97 -33.53 -6.18 -8.92
CA GLN A 97 -33.25 -5.72 -10.27
C GLN A 97 -31.94 -6.36 -10.74
N ALA A 98 -31.78 -6.58 -12.04
CA ALA A 98 -30.49 -6.97 -12.59
C ALA A 98 -29.70 -5.69 -12.88
N GLU A 99 -28.43 -5.70 -12.48
CA GLU A 99 -27.47 -4.63 -12.75
C GLU A 99 -26.44 -5.16 -13.73
N THR A 100 -26.13 -4.36 -14.76
CA THR A 100 -25.16 -4.73 -15.79
C THR A 100 -23.86 -3.97 -15.57
N VAL A 101 -22.73 -4.64 -15.70
CA VAL A 101 -21.39 -4.08 -15.64
C VAL A 101 -20.59 -4.54 -16.85
N THR A 102 -19.72 -3.67 -17.34
CA THR A 102 -18.76 -3.99 -18.38
C THR A 102 -17.38 -4.06 -17.77
N ILE A 103 -16.73 -5.21 -17.90
CA ILE A 103 -15.34 -5.42 -17.50
C ILE A 103 -14.45 -5.02 -18.66
N VAL A 104 -13.59 -4.05 -18.43
CA VAL A 104 -12.53 -3.64 -19.36
C VAL A 104 -11.18 -3.67 -18.65
N HIS A 105 -10.14 -4.08 -19.35
CA HIS A 105 -8.78 -4.05 -18.82
C HIS A 105 -8.21 -2.64 -18.94
N LEU A 106 -8.12 -1.98 -17.82
CA LEU A 106 -7.47 -0.67 -17.74
C LEU A 106 -5.95 -0.83 -17.67
N PRO A 107 -5.19 0.09 -18.29
CA PRO A 107 -3.73 0.05 -18.21
C PRO A 107 -3.26 0.20 -16.77
N SER A 108 -2.34 -0.66 -16.35
CA SER A 108 -1.64 -0.57 -15.07
C SER A 108 -0.80 0.71 -15.03
N VAL A 109 -0.80 1.40 -13.90
CA VAL A 109 -0.05 2.65 -13.68
C VAL A 109 0.98 2.41 -12.60
N SER A 110 2.22 2.85 -12.83
CA SER A 110 3.31 2.82 -11.85
C SER A 110 3.88 4.22 -11.64
N PHE A 111 4.50 4.45 -10.48
CA PHE A 111 5.17 5.73 -10.22
C PHE A 111 6.45 5.84 -11.06
N GLU A 112 6.58 6.94 -11.81
CA GLU A 112 7.81 7.27 -12.54
C GLU A 112 8.87 7.87 -11.63
N LYS A 113 8.41 8.63 -10.62
CA LYS A 113 9.30 9.34 -9.71
C LYS A 113 8.71 9.34 -8.30
N VAL A 114 9.56 9.00 -7.33
CA VAL A 114 9.25 9.08 -5.91
C VAL A 114 10.36 9.85 -5.22
N GLU A 115 10.02 10.96 -4.59
CA GLU A 115 10.98 11.87 -3.95
C GLU A 115 10.60 12.08 -2.49
N THR A 116 11.60 12.25 -1.66
CA THR A 116 11.41 12.61 -0.25
C THR A 116 12.10 13.94 0.02
N ASP A 117 11.46 14.83 0.75
CA ASP A 117 12.06 16.05 1.21
C ASP A 117 12.70 15.90 2.61
N LYS A 118 13.40 16.95 3.05
CA LYS A 118 14.06 16.97 4.37
C LYS A 118 13.07 16.87 5.55
N THR A 119 11.81 17.21 5.35
CA THR A 119 10.77 17.13 6.37
C THR A 119 10.21 15.71 6.46
N GLY A 120 10.45 14.87 5.45
CA GLY A 120 9.96 13.50 5.33
C GLY A 120 8.73 13.37 4.44
N LYS A 121 8.24 14.44 3.81
CA LYS A 121 7.12 14.36 2.86
C LYS A 121 7.53 13.53 1.64
N VAL A 122 6.63 12.68 1.17
CA VAL A 122 6.83 11.83 0.00
C VAL A 122 6.03 12.39 -1.17
N THR A 123 6.71 12.71 -2.26
CA THR A 123 6.09 13.13 -3.52
C THR A 123 6.09 11.96 -4.49
N LEU A 124 4.91 11.60 -4.95
CA LEU A 124 4.67 10.53 -5.93
C LEU A 124 4.26 11.18 -7.26
N SER A 125 4.85 10.76 -8.36
CA SER A 125 4.50 11.24 -9.72
C SER A 125 4.39 10.07 -10.68
N TRP A 126 3.43 10.16 -11.62
CA TRP A 126 3.14 9.12 -12.60
C TRP A 126 2.71 9.71 -13.94
N LYS A 127 2.66 8.91 -14.99
CA LYS A 127 2.10 9.31 -16.28
C LYS A 127 0.59 9.18 -16.29
N LYS A 128 -0.08 10.12 -16.95
CA LYS A 128 -1.51 10.03 -17.22
C LYS A 128 -1.79 8.76 -18.07
N ALA A 129 -2.72 7.95 -17.58
CA ALA A 129 -3.27 6.83 -18.34
C ALA A 129 -4.41 7.32 -19.24
N PRO A 130 -4.58 6.74 -20.44
CA PRO A 130 -5.72 7.04 -21.30
C PRO A 130 -7.02 6.43 -20.74
N ASP A 131 -8.14 7.06 -21.06
CA ASP A 131 -9.49 6.54 -20.85
C ASP A 131 -9.79 6.07 -19.41
N VAL A 132 -9.36 6.87 -18.43
CA VAL A 132 -9.62 6.66 -17.00
C VAL A 132 -10.23 7.91 -16.38
N ASP A 133 -11.01 7.75 -15.31
CA ASP A 133 -11.60 8.87 -14.58
C ASP A 133 -10.75 9.34 -13.40
N GLY A 134 -9.72 8.55 -13.04
CA GLY A 134 -8.82 8.94 -11.95
C GLY A 134 -7.97 7.80 -11.43
N TYR A 135 -7.35 8.07 -10.27
CA TYR A 135 -6.40 7.15 -9.64
C TYR A 135 -6.69 7.00 -8.16
N VAL A 136 -6.40 5.82 -7.63
CA VAL A 136 -6.35 5.55 -6.19
C VAL A 136 -4.91 5.28 -5.82
N ILE A 137 -4.39 6.03 -4.87
CA ILE A 137 -3.06 5.88 -4.31
C ILE A 137 -3.19 5.08 -3.02
N TYR A 138 -2.37 4.05 -2.92
CA TYR A 138 -2.33 3.14 -1.78
C TYR A 138 -1.03 3.29 -1.02
N ARG A 139 -1.10 3.07 0.31
CA ARG A 139 0.06 3.01 1.17
C ARG A 139 -0.06 1.87 2.17
N ARG A 140 1.03 1.19 2.45
CA ARG A 140 1.15 0.28 3.59
C ARG A 140 2.48 0.48 4.32
N TYR A 141 2.50 0.15 5.58
CA TYR A 141 3.75 -0.01 6.33
C TYR A 141 4.39 -1.35 6.01
N SER A 142 5.70 -1.48 6.24
CA SER A 142 6.45 -2.72 5.96
C SER A 142 5.94 -3.95 6.72
N PHE A 143 5.26 -3.76 7.85
CA PHE A 143 4.68 -4.85 8.64
C PHE A 143 3.22 -5.19 8.24
N MET A 144 2.61 -4.45 7.35
CA MET A 144 1.25 -4.68 6.86
C MET A 144 1.27 -5.52 5.59
N THR A 145 0.34 -6.46 5.48
CA THR A 145 0.15 -7.27 4.27
C THR A 145 -0.83 -6.64 3.28
N LYS A 146 -1.72 -5.77 3.76
CA LYS A 146 -2.70 -5.09 2.92
C LYS A 146 -2.47 -3.58 2.93
N PRO A 147 -2.51 -2.93 1.76
CA PRO A 147 -2.46 -1.48 1.68
C PRO A 147 -3.77 -0.85 2.15
N ILE A 148 -3.70 0.41 2.49
CA ILE A 148 -4.86 1.28 2.75
C ILE A 148 -4.99 2.30 1.63
N ASP A 149 -6.20 2.72 1.35
CA ASP A 149 -6.49 3.82 0.44
C ASP A 149 -5.96 5.11 1.09
N LEU A 150 -4.98 5.75 0.44
CA LEU A 150 -4.39 7.00 0.92
C LEU A 150 -5.10 8.21 0.32
N ALA A 151 -5.35 8.18 -0.99
CA ALA A 151 -6.04 9.24 -1.70
C ALA A 151 -6.72 8.73 -2.98
N VAL A 152 -7.78 9.43 -3.38
CA VAL A 152 -8.42 9.30 -4.68
C VAL A 152 -8.24 10.64 -5.39
N VAL A 153 -7.76 10.64 -6.61
CA VAL A 153 -7.50 11.84 -7.41
C VAL A 153 -8.09 11.69 -8.82
N GLU A 154 -8.40 12.81 -9.45
CA GLU A 154 -8.97 12.89 -10.79
C GLU A 154 -7.94 12.59 -11.88
N GLU A 155 -8.40 12.33 -13.11
CA GLU A 155 -7.61 11.88 -14.25
C GLU A 155 -6.44 12.81 -14.63
N ASP A 156 -6.60 14.13 -14.44
CA ASP A 156 -5.59 15.13 -14.78
C ASP A 156 -4.50 15.29 -13.70
N VAL A 157 -4.69 14.68 -12.54
CA VAL A 157 -3.73 14.71 -11.45
C VAL A 157 -2.70 13.62 -11.68
N CYS A 158 -1.45 14.04 -11.91
CA CYS A 158 -0.31 13.13 -12.14
C CYS A 158 0.76 13.25 -11.03
N ARG A 159 0.41 13.88 -9.90
CA ARG A 159 1.29 14.10 -8.76
C ARG A 159 0.49 14.12 -7.46
N PHE A 160 1.03 13.46 -6.43
CA PHE A 160 0.47 13.48 -5.08
C PHE A 160 1.57 13.68 -4.04
N VAL A 161 1.26 14.40 -2.97
CA VAL A 161 2.20 14.61 -1.85
C VAL A 161 1.60 14.00 -0.58
N ASP A 162 2.24 12.95 -0.08
CA ASP A 162 1.94 12.40 1.24
C ASP A 162 2.72 13.16 2.31
N ASP A 163 2.04 14.03 3.04
CA ASP A 163 2.58 14.80 4.16
C ASP A 163 2.26 14.19 5.53
N SER A 164 1.59 13.05 5.54
CA SER A 164 1.24 12.28 6.75
C SER A 164 2.29 11.24 7.14
N THR A 165 3.42 11.23 6.45
CA THR A 165 4.52 10.31 6.72
C THR A 165 5.28 10.67 7.99
N VAL A 166 5.87 9.67 8.63
CA VAL A 166 6.68 9.82 9.84
C VAL A 166 8.07 9.25 9.61
N LYS A 167 9.11 9.99 9.99
CA LYS A 167 10.49 9.51 9.97
C LYS A 167 10.65 8.28 10.87
N GLY A 168 11.56 7.40 10.52
CA GLY A 168 11.75 6.11 11.17
C GLY A 168 10.84 5.01 10.64
N GLN A 169 10.06 5.27 9.62
CA GLN A 169 9.14 4.30 9.02
C GLN A 169 9.59 3.87 7.62
N HIS A 170 9.16 2.68 7.24
CA HIS A 170 9.30 2.13 5.91
C HIS A 170 7.92 1.94 5.30
N TYR A 171 7.66 2.64 4.21
CA TYR A 171 6.38 2.64 3.48
C TYR A 171 6.54 1.94 2.14
N TYR A 172 5.43 1.37 1.67
CA TYR A 172 5.25 0.92 0.31
C TYR A 172 4.06 1.64 -0.29
N TYR A 173 4.22 2.14 -1.51
CA TYR A 173 3.18 2.83 -2.27
C TYR A 173 2.88 2.06 -3.55
N SER A 174 1.60 1.99 -3.90
CA SER A 174 1.13 1.55 -5.21
C SER A 174 0.00 2.45 -5.69
N ILE A 175 -0.32 2.36 -6.95
CA ILE A 175 -1.36 3.17 -7.60
C ILE A 175 -2.17 2.29 -8.53
N ARG A 176 -3.46 2.60 -8.67
CA ARG A 176 -4.37 2.01 -9.65
C ARG A 176 -5.14 3.13 -10.34
N SER A 177 -5.39 2.97 -11.62
CA SER A 177 -6.41 3.77 -12.32
C SER A 177 -7.80 3.18 -12.10
N PHE A 178 -8.83 3.99 -12.32
CA PHE A 178 -10.22 3.51 -12.31
C PHE A 178 -11.06 4.20 -13.37
N LEU A 179 -12.09 3.49 -13.81
CA LEU A 179 -13.19 3.99 -14.63
C LEU A 179 -14.50 3.86 -13.83
N GLN A 180 -15.26 4.94 -13.73
CA GLN A 180 -16.52 4.98 -13.04
C GLN A 180 -17.66 4.67 -14.02
N SER A 181 -18.53 3.76 -13.69
CA SER A 181 -19.79 3.53 -14.41
C SER A 181 -20.99 3.86 -13.53
N GLU A 182 -22.18 3.92 -14.11
CA GLU A 182 -23.41 4.15 -13.35
C GLU A 182 -23.61 3.15 -12.21
N ASN A 183 -23.22 1.90 -12.42
CA ASN A 183 -23.45 0.79 -11.49
C ASN A 183 -22.20 0.36 -10.69
N GLY A 184 -21.04 1.03 -10.86
CA GLY A 184 -19.85 0.68 -10.11
C GLY A 184 -18.54 1.23 -10.63
N LYS A 185 -17.46 0.72 -10.07
CA LYS A 185 -16.08 1.07 -10.46
C LYS A 185 -15.35 -0.12 -11.05
N ASN A 186 -14.63 0.13 -12.12
CA ASN A 186 -13.67 -0.78 -12.71
C ASN A 186 -12.26 -0.27 -12.37
N TYR A 187 -11.43 -1.11 -11.74
CA TYR A 187 -10.06 -0.77 -11.37
C TYR A 187 -9.08 -1.52 -12.27
N SER A 188 -7.97 -0.86 -12.62
CA SER A 188 -6.82 -1.55 -13.21
C SER A 188 -6.20 -2.53 -12.21
N ALA A 189 -5.31 -3.40 -12.68
CA ALA A 189 -4.36 -4.06 -11.79
C ALA A 189 -3.52 -3.04 -11.03
N HIS A 190 -2.98 -3.42 -9.86
CA HIS A 190 -2.03 -2.58 -9.14
C HIS A 190 -0.75 -2.41 -9.98
N GLY A 191 -0.25 -1.19 -10.00
CA GLY A 191 1.11 -0.94 -10.46
C GLY A 191 2.15 -1.49 -9.48
N ASP A 192 3.41 -1.46 -9.90
CA ASP A 192 4.53 -1.91 -9.07
C ASP A 192 4.60 -1.17 -7.74
N GLU A 193 4.82 -1.92 -6.66
CA GLU A 193 5.05 -1.31 -5.36
C GLU A 193 6.42 -0.61 -5.33
N THR A 194 6.42 0.64 -4.89
CA THR A 194 7.64 1.40 -4.65
C THR A 194 7.86 1.56 -3.15
N SER A 195 9.05 1.19 -2.67
CA SER A 195 9.40 1.33 -1.26
C SER A 195 10.06 2.67 -0.96
N VAL A 196 9.70 3.25 0.19
CA VAL A 196 10.28 4.51 0.69
C VAL A 196 10.68 4.33 2.14
N VAL A 197 11.96 4.50 2.41
CA VAL A 197 12.53 4.45 3.77
C VAL A 197 12.82 5.88 4.22
N LEU A 198 12.16 6.31 5.29
CA LEU A 198 12.38 7.62 5.90
C LEU A 198 13.24 7.45 7.16
N LEU A 199 14.49 7.88 7.09
CA LEU A 199 15.43 7.82 8.19
C LEU A 199 15.71 9.23 8.75
N ASP A 200 15.83 9.31 10.07
CA ASP A 200 16.31 10.53 10.71
C ASP A 200 17.80 10.76 10.44
N THR A 201 18.20 12.02 10.53
CA THR A 201 19.61 12.37 10.66
C THR A 201 20.10 11.87 12.02
N PRO A 202 21.21 11.13 12.11
CA PRO A 202 21.66 10.57 13.36
C PRO A 202 22.09 11.64 14.36
N PHE A 203 21.79 11.41 15.63
CA PHE A 203 22.29 12.25 16.71
C PHE A 203 23.58 11.65 17.28
N LEU A 204 24.71 12.34 17.04
CA LEU A 204 26.02 11.97 17.59
C LEU A 204 26.06 12.36 19.07
N LEU A 205 26.12 11.37 19.95
CA LEU A 205 26.21 11.55 21.41
C LEU A 205 27.60 11.96 21.84
N SER A 206 28.62 11.29 21.31
CA SER A 206 30.00 11.54 21.68
C SER A 206 31.00 11.14 20.61
N THR A 207 32.16 11.80 20.67
CA THR A 207 33.34 11.45 19.88
C THR A 207 34.52 11.26 20.84
N LYS A 208 35.04 10.04 20.92
CA LYS A 208 36.16 9.71 21.78
C LYS A 208 37.42 9.42 20.98
N ARG A 209 38.44 10.26 21.14
CA ARG A 209 39.74 10.05 20.53
C ARG A 209 40.52 9.02 21.33
N LEU A 210 40.93 7.94 20.66
CA LEU A 210 41.64 6.81 21.22
C LEU A 210 43.12 6.86 20.79
N HIS A 211 43.99 6.06 21.47
CA HIS A 211 45.36 5.88 21.03
C HIS A 211 45.44 5.29 19.61
N ARG A 212 46.60 5.40 18.97
CA ARG A 212 46.88 4.90 17.61
C ARG A 212 45.90 5.50 16.56
N LYS A 213 45.59 6.81 16.67
CA LYS A 213 44.77 7.55 15.72
C LYS A 213 43.37 6.98 15.48
N ARG A 214 42.81 6.30 16.47
CA ARG A 214 41.44 5.80 16.42
C ARG A 214 40.47 6.83 16.96
N VAL A 215 39.27 6.86 16.39
CA VAL A 215 38.17 7.68 16.85
C VAL A 215 36.93 6.83 16.96
N ARG A 216 36.32 6.84 18.13
CA ARG A 216 35.03 6.18 18.39
C ARG A 216 33.91 7.19 18.34
N PHE A 217 32.86 6.84 17.65
CA PHE A 217 31.60 7.58 17.54
C PHE A 217 30.52 6.82 18.28
N SER A 218 29.72 7.52 19.09
CA SER A 218 28.59 6.94 19.78
C SER A 218 27.32 7.72 19.40
N PHE A 219 26.24 7.01 19.12
CA PHE A 219 24.99 7.56 18.58
C PHE A 219 23.83 7.34 19.55
N ARG A 220 22.80 8.20 19.44
CA ARG A 220 21.50 7.98 20.05
C ARG A 220 20.69 7.04 19.14
N LEU A 221 19.85 6.19 19.75
CA LEU A 221 18.91 5.35 19.02
C LEU A 221 18.03 6.19 18.08
N SER A 222 18.00 5.85 16.80
CA SER A 222 17.11 6.39 15.78
C SER A 222 16.08 5.35 15.37
N SER A 223 14.81 5.72 15.35
CA SER A 223 13.74 4.83 14.94
C SER A 223 13.91 4.38 13.50
N GLY A 224 13.62 3.11 13.23
CA GLY A 224 13.65 2.52 11.88
C GLY A 224 15.03 2.29 11.27
N ALA A 225 16.11 2.76 11.90
CA ALA A 225 17.48 2.51 11.44
C ALA A 225 17.95 1.11 11.85
N ASP A 226 18.72 0.46 10.99
CA ASP A 226 19.46 -0.77 11.29
C ASP A 226 20.85 -0.46 11.86
N GLY A 227 21.34 0.77 11.68
CA GLY A 227 22.59 1.25 12.25
C GLY A 227 23.01 2.63 11.76
N TYR A 228 24.28 2.94 11.99
CA TYR A 228 24.89 4.25 11.75
C TYR A 228 26.16 4.08 10.94
N ALA A 229 26.42 4.99 9.99
CA ALA A 229 27.63 5.04 9.20
C ALA A 229 28.33 6.38 9.37
N ALA A 230 29.65 6.34 9.44
CA ALA A 230 30.52 7.51 9.40
C ALA A 230 31.19 7.59 8.02
N PHE A 231 31.04 8.74 7.38
CA PHE A 231 31.64 9.08 6.10
C PHE A 231 32.77 10.07 6.35
N LYS A 232 33.90 9.89 5.69
CA LYS A 232 35.12 10.67 5.90
C LYS A 232 35.55 11.38 4.63
N SER A 233 36.11 12.59 4.80
CA SER A 233 36.75 13.40 3.75
C SER A 233 37.95 14.16 4.32
N ASP A 234 38.92 14.49 3.45
CA ASP A 234 40.08 15.30 3.81
C ASP A 234 39.76 16.81 3.84
N SER A 235 38.64 17.23 3.21
CA SER A 235 38.15 18.60 3.20
C SER A 235 36.67 18.69 3.57
N GLU A 236 36.25 19.90 4.01
CA GLU A 236 34.87 20.13 4.46
C GLU A 236 33.85 19.94 3.33
N ASP A 237 34.15 20.42 2.14
CA ASP A 237 33.30 20.37 0.95
C ASP A 237 33.69 19.25 -0.04
N GLY A 238 34.59 18.35 0.39
CA GLY A 238 35.06 17.25 -0.46
C GLY A 238 34.12 16.07 -0.56
N ASP A 239 34.57 15.07 -1.30
CA ASP A 239 33.86 13.80 -1.44
C ASP A 239 33.98 12.98 -0.15
N TYR A 240 32.84 12.60 0.39
CA TYR A 240 32.72 11.79 1.60
C TYR A 240 32.53 10.32 1.27
N THR A 241 33.52 9.51 1.56
CA THR A 241 33.46 8.04 1.44
C THR A 241 33.13 7.40 2.77
N GLU A 242 32.42 6.26 2.75
CA GLU A 242 32.14 5.50 3.97
C GLU A 242 33.45 4.99 4.58
N ALA A 243 33.70 5.35 5.83
CA ALA A 243 34.87 4.93 6.57
C ALA A 243 34.58 3.74 7.49
N VAL A 244 33.44 3.76 8.16
CA VAL A 244 33.03 2.72 9.11
C VAL A 244 31.53 2.79 9.36
N ARG A 245 30.90 1.66 9.65
CA ARG A 245 29.51 1.57 10.14
C ARG A 245 29.42 0.71 11.38
N THR A 246 28.31 0.82 12.11
CA THR A 246 27.96 -0.11 13.18
C THR A 246 27.54 -1.44 12.58
N GLU A 247 27.82 -2.53 13.28
CA GLU A 247 27.41 -3.88 12.86
C GLU A 247 26.25 -4.36 13.75
N GLY A 248 25.01 -4.30 13.21
CA GLY A 248 23.80 -4.75 13.90
C GLY A 248 22.93 -3.64 14.46
N LYS A 249 21.65 -3.96 14.58
CA LYS A 249 20.54 -3.03 14.87
C LYS A 249 20.61 -2.28 16.20
N PHE A 250 21.29 -2.84 17.19
CA PHE A 250 21.40 -2.24 18.53
C PHE A 250 22.86 -1.90 18.89
N VAL A 251 23.72 -1.77 17.89
CA VAL A 251 25.10 -1.32 18.08
C VAL A 251 25.16 0.17 17.80
N PHE A 252 25.43 0.97 18.82
CA PHE A 252 25.40 2.44 18.77
C PHE A 252 26.80 3.04 18.71
N GLU A 253 27.84 2.24 18.54
CA GLU A 253 29.22 2.70 18.48
C GLU A 253 29.96 2.07 17.30
N CYS A 254 30.76 2.89 16.61
CA CYS A 254 31.74 2.42 15.65
C CYS A 254 33.08 3.15 15.83
N THR A 255 34.14 2.57 15.32
CA THR A 255 35.49 3.12 15.48
C THR A 255 36.21 3.18 14.14
N ASP A 256 36.58 4.39 13.69
CA ASP A 256 37.46 4.58 12.54
C ASP A 256 38.92 4.66 12.95
N CYS A 257 39.79 4.29 12.02
CA CYS A 257 41.25 4.35 12.15
C CYS A 257 41.83 5.27 11.06
N ALA A 258 42.59 6.27 11.47
CA ALA A 258 43.28 7.15 10.53
C ALA A 258 44.58 6.53 9.98
N GLU A 259 44.89 6.87 8.75
CA GLU A 259 46.13 6.50 8.10
C GLU A 259 47.35 7.19 8.73
N LYS A 260 48.55 6.61 8.47
CA LYS A 260 49.81 7.17 8.95
C LYS A 260 50.06 8.55 8.29
N GLY A 261 50.37 9.55 9.08
CA GLY A 261 50.63 10.90 8.61
C GLY A 261 49.44 11.84 8.72
N VAL A 262 48.20 11.36 8.67
CA VAL A 262 46.97 12.17 8.74
C VAL A 262 46.76 12.73 10.16
N LYS A 263 46.50 14.04 10.28
CA LYS A 263 46.35 14.75 11.56
C LYS A 263 44.87 14.89 12.00
N GLY A 264 43.93 14.80 11.07
CA GLY A 264 42.48 14.88 11.30
C GLY A 264 41.73 14.72 9.99
N ALA A 265 40.43 14.57 10.07
CA ALA A 265 39.55 14.48 8.92
C ALA A 265 38.16 15.10 9.23
N TYR A 266 37.41 15.40 8.19
CA TYR A 266 36.01 15.78 8.28
C TYR A 266 35.13 14.54 8.26
N TYR A 267 34.10 14.51 9.10
CA TYR A 267 33.15 13.43 9.18
C TYR A 267 31.73 13.93 9.01
N ARG A 268 30.93 13.13 8.29
CA ARG A 268 29.47 13.23 8.26
C ARG A 268 28.91 11.87 8.68
N PHE A 269 27.74 11.85 9.29
CA PHE A 269 27.11 10.64 9.77
C PHE A 269 25.73 10.48 9.15
N ALA A 270 25.32 9.24 8.87
CA ALA A 270 23.98 8.90 8.42
C ALA A 270 23.46 7.68 9.17
N CYS A 271 22.15 7.61 9.39
CA CYS A 271 21.46 6.36 9.68
C CYS A 271 21.42 5.52 8.41
N TYR A 272 21.41 4.20 8.53
CA TYR A 272 21.18 3.32 7.40
C TYR A 272 20.12 2.27 7.72
N LYS A 273 19.48 1.74 6.67
CA LYS A 273 18.59 0.59 6.69
C LYS A 273 18.88 -0.31 5.50
N THR A 274 18.87 -1.60 5.74
CA THR A 274 18.98 -2.62 4.68
C THR A 274 17.59 -3.03 4.20
N VAL A 275 17.35 -2.93 2.90
CA VAL A 275 16.10 -3.34 2.24
C VAL A 275 16.47 -4.31 1.12
N GLY A 276 16.17 -5.59 1.31
CA GLY A 276 16.69 -6.64 0.45
C GLY A 276 18.22 -6.66 0.50
N GLU A 277 18.86 -6.57 -0.65
CA GLU A 277 20.33 -6.51 -0.77
C GLU A 277 20.91 -5.07 -0.76
N GLN A 278 20.06 -4.07 -0.74
CA GLN A 278 20.46 -2.66 -0.84
C GLN A 278 20.54 -1.99 0.53
N THR A 279 21.55 -1.13 0.71
CA THR A 279 21.65 -0.23 1.86
C THR A 279 21.13 1.15 1.47
N VAL A 280 20.10 1.60 2.16
CA VAL A 280 19.54 2.96 2.04
C VAL A 280 20.08 3.80 3.18
N PHE A 281 20.65 4.97 2.85
CA PHE A 281 21.13 5.94 3.83
C PHE A 281 20.14 7.10 3.99
N GLY A 282 19.98 7.55 5.21
CA GLY A 282 19.29 8.80 5.54
C GLY A 282 20.15 10.01 5.22
N GLU A 283 19.62 11.19 5.55
CA GLU A 283 20.34 12.46 5.38
C GLU A 283 21.62 12.47 6.23
N LYS A 284 22.72 12.90 5.63
CA LYS A 284 24.01 13.05 6.33
C LYS A 284 24.01 14.30 7.20
N THR A 285 24.63 14.24 8.37
CA THR A 285 24.86 15.40 9.23
C THR A 285 25.70 16.47 8.53
N LYS A 286 25.73 17.69 9.08
CA LYS A 286 26.75 18.68 8.74
C LYS A 286 28.15 18.10 9.00
N PRO A 287 29.19 18.56 8.27
CA PRO A 287 30.55 18.10 8.47
C PRO A 287 31.09 18.53 9.86
N VAL A 288 31.87 17.64 10.45
CA VAL A 288 32.57 17.89 11.72
C VAL A 288 34.04 17.54 11.56
N PHE A 289 34.94 18.48 11.79
CA PHE A 289 36.37 18.20 11.79
C PHE A 289 36.80 17.51 13.09
N ILE A 290 37.50 16.42 12.96
CA ILE A 290 38.02 15.64 14.10
C ILE A 290 39.53 15.49 13.99
N LYS A 291 40.25 16.12 14.92
CA LYS A 291 41.69 15.97 15.06
C LYS A 291 42.01 14.64 15.75
N TYR A 292 42.91 13.85 15.17
CA TYR A 292 43.34 12.61 15.79
C TYR A 292 44.33 12.82 16.94
N LYS A 293 44.30 11.88 17.89
CA LYS A 293 45.27 11.83 18.98
C LYS A 293 46.52 11.08 18.48
N VAL A 294 47.69 11.73 18.56
CA VAL A 294 48.98 11.14 18.23
C VAL A 294 49.37 10.11 19.26
#